data_752940b6351fbe70daf2f2ebc64c23d9
#
_entry.id   752940b6351fbe70daf2f2ebc64c23d9
#
_cell.length_a   1.000
_cell.length_b   1.000
_cell.length_c   1.000
_cell.angle_alpha   90.00
_cell.angle_beta   90.00
_cell.angle_gamma   90.00
#
_symmetry.space_group_name_H-M   'P 1'
#
loop_
_entity.id
_entity.type
_entity.pdbx_description
1 polymer ?
#
loop_
_entity_poly.entity_id
_entity_poly.type
_entity_poly.pdbx_seq_one_letter_code
_entity_poly.pdbx_strand_id
1 'polypeptide(L)'
;MALTFSSPFLRVVCAGVLAVAAVPVLADSPMPLTELSIGMYRIEAEVAATQDHRMVGLMQRRSMPANHGMLFVFTEQQRHCMWMRNTLLPLSVAFLDEQGRILNVEDMQPQTEDNHCAAKPARFALEMNLGWFKQKGLAAGTKINGVERLAAQAR
;
A
#
# COMPACT_ATOMS: atom_id res chain seq x y z
N MET A 1 -1.05 -38.84 81.86
CA MET A 1 -2.24 -38.29 81.19
C MET A 1 -1.73 -37.09 80.35
N ALA A 2 -1.39 -37.34 79.08
CA ALA A 2 -0.78 -36.33 78.19
C ALA A 2 -1.74 -36.09 77.06
N LEU A 3 -2.24 -34.88 76.97
CA LEU A 3 -3.14 -34.41 75.92
C LEU A 3 -2.24 -33.80 74.77
N THR A 4 -2.25 -34.46 73.64
CA THR A 4 -1.62 -33.97 72.43
C THR A 4 -2.62 -33.10 71.65
N PHE A 5 -2.27 -31.78 71.49
CA PHE A 5 -2.99 -30.84 70.68
C PHE A 5 -2.44 -30.94 69.23
N SER A 6 -3.30 -31.41 68.31
CA SER A 6 -3.00 -31.43 66.87
C SER A 6 -3.54 -30.15 66.20
N SER A 7 -2.64 -29.32 65.67
CA SER A 7 -3.03 -28.09 64.96
C SER A 7 -3.15 -28.36 63.44
N PRO A 8 -4.28 -28.03 62.79
CA PRO A 8 -4.40 -28.16 61.35
C PRO A 8 -3.79 -26.94 60.66
N PHE A 9 -2.72 -27.12 59.88
CA PHE A 9 -2.16 -26.13 58.97
C PHE A 9 -3.13 -25.89 57.81
N LEU A 10 -3.75 -24.73 57.80
CA LEU A 10 -4.53 -24.22 56.68
C LEU A 10 -3.61 -23.77 55.57
N ARG A 11 -3.51 -24.55 54.46
CA ARG A 11 -2.78 -24.18 53.26
C ARG A 11 -3.65 -23.25 52.44
N VAL A 12 -3.33 -21.95 52.44
CA VAL A 12 -3.90 -20.97 51.50
C VAL A 12 -3.19 -21.14 50.15
N VAL A 13 -3.91 -21.70 49.17
CA VAL A 13 -3.45 -21.76 47.78
C VAL A 13 -3.86 -20.45 47.14
N CYS A 14 -2.90 -19.54 46.98
CA CYS A 14 -3.09 -18.34 46.12
C CYS A 14 -3.07 -18.76 44.68
N ALA A 15 -4.21 -18.88 44.01
CA ALA A 15 -4.32 -19.00 42.57
C ALA A 15 -4.05 -17.61 41.95
N GLY A 16 -2.85 -17.41 41.46
CA GLY A 16 -2.52 -16.22 40.67
C GLY A 16 -3.20 -16.29 39.30
N VAL A 17 -4.19 -15.45 39.08
CA VAL A 17 -4.78 -15.24 37.74
C VAL A 17 -3.83 -14.39 36.94
N LEU A 18 -3.08 -14.99 35.99
CA LEU A 18 -2.35 -14.27 34.97
C LEU A 18 -3.36 -13.64 34.00
N ALA A 19 -3.60 -12.34 34.15
CA ALA A 19 -4.32 -11.56 33.13
C ALA A 19 -3.41 -11.38 31.92
N VAL A 20 -3.63 -12.15 30.87
CA VAL A 20 -3.00 -11.92 29.56
C VAL A 20 -3.66 -10.67 28.96
N ALA A 21 -2.95 -9.55 29.00
CA ALA A 21 -3.36 -8.34 28.31
C ALA A 21 -3.31 -8.61 26.78
N ALA A 22 -4.46 -8.67 26.14
CA ALA A 22 -4.57 -8.71 24.68
C ALA A 22 -4.07 -7.36 24.15
N VAL A 23 -2.89 -7.36 23.52
CA VAL A 23 -2.41 -6.20 22.77
C VAL A 23 -3.32 -6.07 21.54
N PRO A 24 -4.01 -4.92 21.31
CA PRO A 24 -4.78 -4.73 20.10
C PRO A 24 -3.81 -4.78 18.92
N VAL A 25 -4.00 -5.77 18.06
CA VAL A 25 -3.39 -5.75 16.72
C VAL A 25 -4.04 -4.59 16.00
N LEU A 26 -3.29 -3.53 15.75
CA LEU A 26 -3.72 -2.45 14.86
C LEU A 26 -3.93 -3.09 13.49
N ALA A 27 -5.20 -3.37 13.16
CA ALA A 27 -5.57 -3.80 11.83
C ALA A 27 -5.13 -2.69 10.86
N ASP A 28 -4.33 -3.08 9.86
CA ASP A 28 -3.92 -2.19 8.79
C ASP A 28 -5.17 -1.57 8.17
N SER A 29 -5.32 -0.25 8.23
CA SER A 29 -6.51 0.42 7.72
C SER A 29 -6.60 0.17 6.22
N PRO A 30 -7.78 -0.24 5.68
CA PRO A 30 -7.91 -0.49 4.25
C PRO A 30 -7.56 0.79 3.47
N MET A 31 -6.83 0.62 2.36
CA MET A 31 -6.47 1.75 1.50
C MET A 31 -7.75 2.39 0.92
N PRO A 32 -7.89 3.73 1.00
CA PRO A 32 -9.05 4.39 0.42
C PRO A 32 -9.10 4.18 -1.09
N LEU A 33 -10.31 4.05 -1.64
CA LEU A 33 -10.53 3.99 -3.09
C LEU A 33 -10.81 5.39 -3.64
N THR A 34 -10.33 5.66 -4.85
CA THR A 34 -10.62 6.89 -5.59
C THR A 34 -10.91 6.57 -7.05
N GLU A 35 -11.80 7.34 -7.66
CA GLU A 35 -12.02 7.32 -9.10
C GLU A 35 -11.09 8.33 -9.79
N LEU A 36 -10.32 7.85 -10.74
CA LEU A 36 -9.48 8.65 -11.64
C LEU A 36 -10.00 8.54 -13.06
N SER A 37 -9.65 9.49 -13.91
CA SER A 37 -9.99 9.43 -15.32
C SER A 37 -8.83 9.86 -16.22
N ILE A 38 -8.72 9.22 -17.39
CA ILE A 38 -7.75 9.54 -18.42
C ILE A 38 -8.41 9.40 -19.81
N GLY A 39 -8.61 10.52 -20.50
CA GLY A 39 -9.46 10.53 -21.68
C GLY A 39 -10.87 10.00 -21.39
N MET A 40 -11.27 8.96 -22.10
CA MET A 40 -12.58 8.29 -21.90
C MET A 40 -12.55 7.16 -20.86
N TYR A 41 -11.38 6.81 -20.33
CA TYR A 41 -11.20 5.69 -19.42
C TYR A 41 -11.39 6.12 -17.97
N ARG A 42 -12.10 5.28 -17.19
CA ARG A 42 -12.21 5.40 -15.73
C ARG A 42 -11.36 4.35 -15.08
N ILE A 43 -10.72 4.71 -13.99
CA ILE A 43 -9.85 3.87 -13.19
C ILE A 43 -10.35 3.95 -11.75
N GLU A 44 -10.53 2.81 -11.11
CA GLU A 44 -10.70 2.71 -9.68
C GLU A 44 -9.34 2.39 -9.05
N ALA A 45 -8.79 3.33 -8.29
CA ALA A 45 -7.47 3.20 -7.72
C ALA A 45 -7.51 3.18 -6.18
N GLU A 46 -6.82 2.23 -5.58
CA GLU A 46 -6.47 2.29 -4.16
C GLU A 46 -5.41 3.36 -3.94
N VAL A 47 -5.51 4.11 -2.84
CA VAL A 47 -4.61 5.23 -2.56
C VAL A 47 -3.59 4.85 -1.49
N ALA A 48 -2.34 4.67 -1.90
CA ALA A 48 -1.19 4.42 -1.02
C ALA A 48 -0.56 5.77 -0.62
N ALA A 49 -1.15 6.45 0.37
CA ALA A 49 -0.69 7.77 0.83
C ALA A 49 0.19 7.72 2.08
N THR A 50 0.08 6.67 2.91
CA THR A 50 0.95 6.48 4.09
C THR A 50 2.25 5.76 3.69
N GLN A 51 3.26 5.85 4.55
CA GLN A 51 4.52 5.11 4.33
C GLN A 51 4.27 3.60 4.27
N ASP A 52 3.47 3.06 5.18
CA ASP A 52 3.17 1.63 5.25
C ASP A 52 2.41 1.16 4.01
N HIS A 53 1.40 1.92 3.56
CA HIS A 53 0.69 1.61 2.32
C HIS A 53 1.62 1.61 1.10
N ARG A 54 2.54 2.57 0.99
CA ARG A 54 3.52 2.60 -0.12
C ARG A 54 4.53 1.46 -0.03
N MET A 55 4.92 1.04 1.17
CA MET A 55 5.83 -0.09 1.38
C MET A 55 5.21 -1.43 0.99
N VAL A 56 3.92 -1.63 1.28
CA VAL A 56 3.18 -2.85 0.95
C VAL A 56 2.74 -2.86 -0.52
N GLY A 57 2.21 -1.75 -1.03
CA GLY A 57 1.74 -1.65 -2.40
C GLY A 57 0.82 -2.81 -2.82
N LEU A 58 1.07 -3.39 -4.01
CA LEU A 58 0.35 -4.54 -4.57
C LEU A 58 0.98 -5.90 -4.22
N MET A 59 1.86 -5.96 -3.22
CA MET A 59 2.50 -7.21 -2.81
C MET A 59 1.48 -8.31 -2.50
N GLN A 60 1.83 -9.57 -2.83
CA GLN A 60 1.08 -10.80 -2.57
C GLN A 60 -0.31 -10.88 -3.25
N ARG A 61 -0.71 -9.88 -4.05
CA ARG A 61 -1.96 -9.96 -4.80
C ARG A 61 -1.84 -10.91 -5.97
N ARG A 62 -2.87 -11.74 -6.16
CA ARG A 62 -2.91 -12.75 -7.22
C ARG A 62 -3.67 -12.30 -8.46
N SER A 63 -4.51 -11.29 -8.32
CA SER A 63 -5.28 -10.71 -9.43
C SER A 63 -5.63 -9.26 -9.15
N MET A 64 -5.87 -8.49 -10.21
CA MET A 64 -6.37 -7.13 -10.17
C MET A 64 -7.32 -6.94 -11.37
N PRO A 65 -8.55 -6.41 -11.16
CA PRO A 65 -9.48 -6.16 -12.26
C PRO A 65 -8.90 -5.21 -13.32
N ALA A 66 -9.40 -5.28 -14.54
CA ALA A 66 -8.78 -4.63 -15.71
C ALA A 66 -8.59 -3.11 -15.60
N ASN A 67 -9.54 -2.40 -14.95
CA ASN A 67 -9.48 -0.95 -14.76
C ASN A 67 -9.24 -0.56 -13.29
N HIS A 68 -8.70 -1.48 -12.49
CA HIS A 68 -8.24 -1.20 -11.16
C HIS A 68 -6.74 -0.96 -11.15
N GLY A 69 -6.28 -0.20 -10.15
CA GLY A 69 -4.87 0.09 -9.98
C GLY A 69 -4.57 0.57 -8.57
N MET A 70 -3.32 1.00 -8.36
CA MET A 70 -2.91 1.63 -7.13
C MET A 70 -2.21 2.95 -7.42
N LEU A 71 -2.68 4.02 -6.77
CA LEU A 71 -2.07 5.33 -6.83
C LEU A 71 -1.20 5.57 -5.59
N PHE A 72 0.08 5.64 -5.80
CA PHE A 72 1.06 6.05 -4.78
C PHE A 72 1.11 7.57 -4.73
N VAL A 73 0.92 8.14 -3.54
CA VAL A 73 1.02 9.58 -3.29
C VAL A 73 2.28 9.82 -2.48
N PHE A 74 3.27 10.46 -3.08
CA PHE A 74 4.53 10.78 -2.41
C PHE A 74 4.42 12.09 -1.65
N THR A 75 5.15 12.21 -0.54
CA THR A 75 5.17 13.43 0.27
C THR A 75 5.97 14.55 -0.41
N GLU A 76 6.98 14.18 -1.17
CA GLU A 76 7.89 15.10 -1.85
C GLU A 76 7.98 14.79 -3.34
N GLN A 77 8.27 15.81 -4.14
CA GLN A 77 8.59 15.65 -5.54
C GLN A 77 10.07 15.30 -5.70
N GLN A 78 10.35 14.08 -6.09
CA GLN A 78 11.70 13.62 -6.43
C GLN A 78 11.65 12.49 -7.45
N ARG A 79 12.80 12.04 -7.92
CA ARG A 79 12.87 10.87 -8.79
C ARG A 79 12.64 9.60 -7.99
N HIS A 80 11.36 9.28 -7.78
CA HIS A 80 10.97 8.03 -7.11
C HIS A 80 11.24 6.84 -8.03
N CYS A 81 11.58 5.71 -7.41
CA CYS A 81 11.72 4.42 -8.09
C CYS A 81 10.79 3.39 -7.44
N MET A 82 10.24 2.50 -8.28
CA MET A 82 9.42 1.37 -7.87
C MET A 82 10.18 0.07 -8.11
N TRP A 83 9.85 -0.96 -7.37
CA TRP A 83 10.39 -2.31 -7.47
C TRP A 83 9.28 -3.35 -7.37
N MET A 84 9.55 -4.60 -7.75
CA MET A 84 8.54 -5.65 -7.79
C MET A 84 8.75 -6.76 -6.74
N ARG A 85 9.52 -6.47 -5.68
CA ARG A 85 9.73 -7.44 -4.58
C ARG A 85 8.38 -7.89 -4.02
N ASN A 86 8.19 -9.20 -3.87
CA ASN A 86 6.96 -9.83 -3.37
C ASN A 86 5.68 -9.50 -4.17
N THR A 87 5.77 -8.85 -5.33
CA THR A 87 4.64 -8.52 -6.21
C THR A 87 4.48 -9.61 -7.26
N LEU A 88 3.34 -10.31 -7.23
CA LEU A 88 3.08 -11.49 -8.07
C LEU A 88 2.51 -11.10 -9.44
N LEU A 89 1.91 -9.92 -9.54
CA LEU A 89 1.29 -9.41 -10.76
C LEU A 89 2.33 -8.73 -11.64
N PRO A 90 2.35 -8.98 -12.96
CA PRO A 90 3.06 -8.15 -13.90
C PRO A 90 2.33 -6.80 -14.01
N LEU A 91 3.05 -5.69 -13.88
CA LEU A 91 2.49 -4.35 -13.79
C LEU A 91 3.12 -3.39 -14.80
N SER A 92 2.41 -2.30 -15.08
CA SER A 92 2.99 -1.09 -15.68
C SER A 92 2.80 0.07 -14.72
N VAL A 93 3.83 0.87 -14.48
CA VAL A 93 3.78 2.06 -13.64
C VAL A 93 3.89 3.32 -14.50
N ALA A 94 2.97 4.28 -14.32
CA ALA A 94 3.08 5.63 -14.84
C ALA A 94 3.49 6.58 -13.72
N PHE A 95 4.63 7.26 -13.87
CA PHE A 95 5.03 8.33 -12.98
C PHE A 95 4.40 9.65 -13.41
N LEU A 96 3.87 10.42 -12.45
CA LEU A 96 3.10 11.62 -12.72
C LEU A 96 3.70 12.83 -11.99
N ASP A 97 3.62 13.98 -12.64
CA ASP A 97 3.89 15.26 -12.01
C ASP A 97 2.77 15.68 -11.04
N GLU A 98 2.91 16.84 -10.42
CA GLU A 98 1.93 17.39 -9.48
C GLU A 98 0.58 17.72 -10.13
N GLN A 99 0.57 17.97 -11.44
CA GLN A 99 -0.62 18.24 -12.23
C GLN A 99 -1.27 16.97 -12.79
N GLY A 100 -0.73 15.78 -12.48
CA GLY A 100 -1.21 14.49 -12.95
C GLY A 100 -0.80 14.15 -14.39
N ARG A 101 0.20 14.83 -14.97
CA ARG A 101 0.71 14.47 -16.30
C ARG A 101 1.70 13.34 -16.22
N ILE A 102 1.57 12.37 -17.12
CA ILE A 102 2.50 11.24 -17.23
C ILE A 102 3.88 11.77 -17.62
N LEU A 103 4.90 11.45 -16.83
CA LEU A 103 6.31 11.75 -17.10
C LEU A 103 6.95 10.64 -17.93
N ASN A 104 6.75 9.40 -17.53
CA ASN A 104 7.12 8.18 -18.23
C ASN A 104 6.27 7.01 -17.75
N VAL A 105 6.29 5.92 -18.53
CA VAL A 105 5.66 4.63 -18.18
C VAL A 105 6.74 3.57 -18.27
N GLU A 106 6.80 2.68 -17.27
CA GLU A 106 7.70 1.53 -17.22
C GLU A 106 6.89 0.25 -17.06
N ASP A 107 7.26 -0.80 -17.80
CA ASP A 107 6.72 -2.14 -17.62
C ASP A 107 7.61 -2.93 -16.64
N MET A 108 7.00 -3.58 -15.65
CA MET A 108 7.67 -4.19 -14.53
C MET A 108 7.36 -5.68 -14.45
N GLN A 109 8.41 -6.51 -14.33
CA GLN A 109 8.27 -7.96 -14.22
C GLN A 109 8.06 -8.39 -12.76
N PRO A 110 7.20 -9.39 -12.50
CA PRO A 110 6.95 -9.88 -11.14
C PRO A 110 8.22 -10.31 -10.42
N GLN A 111 8.26 -10.06 -9.12
CA GLN A 111 9.29 -10.55 -8.20
C GLN A 111 10.74 -10.13 -8.54
N THR A 112 10.93 -9.07 -9.33
CA THR A 112 12.25 -8.46 -9.57
C THR A 112 12.54 -7.35 -8.56
N GLU A 113 13.82 -7.07 -8.37
CA GLU A 113 14.29 -5.97 -7.53
C GLU A 113 14.91 -4.84 -8.36
N ASP A 114 14.76 -4.89 -9.67
CA ASP A 114 15.18 -3.82 -10.57
C ASP A 114 14.44 -2.51 -10.24
N ASN A 115 15.17 -1.41 -10.30
CA ASN A 115 14.59 -0.11 -10.04
C ASN A 115 13.99 0.47 -11.32
N HIS A 116 12.69 0.71 -11.30
CA HIS A 116 11.94 1.43 -12.33
C HIS A 116 11.70 2.86 -11.85
N CYS A 117 12.35 3.83 -12.48
CA CYS A 117 12.44 5.18 -11.93
C CYS A 117 11.70 6.23 -12.77
N ALA A 118 11.18 7.24 -12.09
CA ALA A 118 10.65 8.44 -12.74
C ALA A 118 11.72 9.14 -13.56
N ALA A 119 11.40 9.55 -14.80
CA ALA A 119 12.30 10.29 -15.67
C ALA A 119 12.60 11.70 -15.14
N LYS A 120 11.66 12.28 -14.37
CA LYS A 120 11.74 13.61 -13.74
C LYS A 120 11.13 13.51 -12.32
N PRO A 121 11.28 14.56 -11.47
CA PRO A 121 10.61 14.58 -10.17
C PRO A 121 9.11 14.33 -10.30
N ALA A 122 8.62 13.26 -9.64
CA ALA A 122 7.25 12.81 -9.65
C ALA A 122 6.58 13.05 -8.29
N ARG A 123 5.28 13.38 -8.30
CA ARG A 123 4.44 13.49 -7.12
C ARG A 123 3.61 12.24 -6.88
N PHE A 124 3.32 11.49 -7.96
CA PHE A 124 2.51 10.28 -7.93
C PHE A 124 3.12 9.19 -8.80
N ALA A 125 2.73 7.95 -8.50
CA ALA A 125 2.90 6.82 -9.41
C ALA A 125 1.58 6.04 -9.48
N LEU A 126 1.12 5.67 -10.68
CA LEU A 126 -0.06 4.85 -10.88
C LEU A 126 0.35 3.50 -11.45
N GLU A 127 0.14 2.44 -10.67
CA GLU A 127 0.34 1.06 -11.11
C GLU A 127 -0.96 0.48 -11.65
N MET A 128 -0.87 -0.15 -12.83
CA MET A 128 -1.96 -0.84 -13.54
C MET A 128 -1.47 -2.21 -13.99
N ASN A 129 -2.39 -3.08 -14.43
CA ASN A 129 -2.01 -4.32 -15.10
C ASN A 129 -1.02 -4.08 -16.24
N LEU A 130 -0.10 -5.01 -16.47
CA LEU A 130 0.94 -4.91 -17.50
C LEU A 130 0.35 -4.53 -18.87
N GLY A 131 0.94 -3.53 -19.51
CA GLY A 131 0.55 -3.06 -20.83
C GLY A 131 -0.71 -2.21 -20.89
N TRP A 132 -1.36 -1.91 -19.75
CA TRP A 132 -2.63 -1.17 -19.73
C TRP A 132 -2.50 0.21 -20.42
N PHE A 133 -1.46 0.97 -20.14
CA PHE A 133 -1.23 2.28 -20.75
C PHE A 133 -0.99 2.17 -22.26
N LYS A 134 -0.13 1.23 -22.65
CA LYS A 134 0.22 0.99 -24.07
C LYS A 134 -0.99 0.59 -24.90
N GLN A 135 -1.84 -0.32 -24.39
CA GLN A 135 -3.07 -0.78 -25.07
C GLN A 135 -4.05 0.36 -25.34
N LYS A 136 -4.01 1.42 -24.53
CA LYS A 136 -4.87 2.59 -24.64
C LYS A 136 -4.21 3.79 -25.30
N GLY A 137 -2.98 3.64 -25.79
CA GLY A 137 -2.23 4.71 -26.44
C GLY A 137 -1.86 5.86 -25.52
N LEU A 138 -1.72 5.59 -24.20
CA LEU A 138 -1.43 6.58 -23.18
C LEU A 138 0.08 6.66 -22.94
N ALA A 139 0.64 7.84 -23.08
CA ALA A 139 2.08 8.08 -23.01
C ALA A 139 2.39 9.38 -22.26
N ALA A 140 3.69 9.70 -22.14
CA ALA A 140 4.16 10.94 -21.54
C ALA A 140 3.42 12.17 -22.08
N GLY A 141 3.07 13.10 -21.19
CA GLY A 141 2.27 14.29 -21.47
C GLY A 141 0.76 14.11 -21.32
N THR A 142 0.23 12.86 -21.35
CA THR A 142 -1.19 12.61 -21.12
C THR A 142 -1.55 12.91 -19.65
N LYS A 143 -2.72 13.55 -19.44
CA LYS A 143 -3.18 13.93 -18.09
C LYS A 143 -4.12 12.89 -17.52
N ILE A 144 -3.86 12.48 -16.27
CA ILE A 144 -4.75 11.71 -15.40
C ILE A 144 -5.45 12.72 -14.48
N ASN A 145 -6.77 12.76 -14.53
CA ASN A 145 -7.56 13.69 -13.69
C ASN A 145 -7.93 13.02 -12.37
N GLY A 146 -8.02 13.82 -11.33
CA GLY A 146 -8.43 13.38 -9.99
C GLY A 146 -7.29 13.21 -9.00
N VAL A 147 -6.05 13.07 -9.44
CA VAL A 147 -4.87 12.91 -8.57
C VAL A 147 -4.57 14.17 -7.76
N GLU A 148 -4.85 15.35 -8.31
CA GLU A 148 -4.58 16.62 -7.68
C GLU A 148 -5.34 16.82 -6.35
N ARG A 149 -6.51 16.19 -6.20
CA ARG A 149 -7.28 16.21 -4.95
C ARG A 149 -6.59 15.47 -3.81
N LEU A 150 -5.70 14.53 -4.15
CA LEU A 150 -5.02 13.65 -3.20
C LEU A 150 -3.66 14.20 -2.77
N ALA A 151 -3.12 15.18 -3.48
CA ALA A 151 -1.84 15.82 -3.15
C ALA A 151 -1.85 16.47 -1.75
N ALA A 152 -3.01 16.94 -1.30
CA ALA A 152 -3.18 17.58 0.01
C ALA A 152 -3.25 16.57 1.17
N GLN A 153 -3.57 15.30 0.91
CA GLN A 153 -3.76 14.25 1.92
C GLN A 153 -2.44 13.62 2.40
N ALA A 154 -1.37 13.78 1.65
CA ALA A 154 -0.04 13.19 1.92
C ALA A 154 0.96 14.21 2.52
N ARG A 155 0.47 15.20 3.29
CA ARG A 155 1.30 16.16 4.02
C ARG A 155 1.46 15.77 5.47
#